data_2eb3027b72a7535e1bb07575148958ba
#
_entry.id   2eb3027b72a7535e1bb07575148958ba
#
_cell.length_a   1.000
_cell.length_b   1.000
_cell.length_c   1.000
_cell.angle_alpha   90.00
_cell.angle_beta   90.00
_cell.angle_gamma   90.00
#
_symmetry.space_group_name_H-M   'P 1'
#
loop_
_entity.id
_entity.type
_entity.pdbx_description
1 polymer ?
#
loop_
_entity_poly.entity_id
_entity_poly.type
_entity_poly.pdbx_seq_one_letter_code
_entity_poly.pdbx_strand_id
1 'polypeptide(L)'
;MSDDYAPRPRVDSARPSRLRTLADFYPDGILGASREGVVTILNAQGAALLGVDAEEALGMKLPDVLRLLDQDGRTWLDVNRPFDAINITRGVPEQSWLNASGDEVLTTARMVRETPFGRVVGIAVGLRSGRGRARLDRERSDLVATVAHELRSPLTGVKGFVQALLNRWDKLTDDQRKLMLTTVNADADRLSRLIAELLDVARIDTGRLQLYPREVSAEVLVRRVVDSIEAGTAREISLEVAPDLPDVFADPDKYVQVVTNLVENAVRHGQGQVRVRLVASTELDGVRITVEDEGEGIPVELRRRVFTKFWTTGDSGGSGLGMYIVGGLSRAHGGWVTIDDAPGGGARVAVDWPREDLRPE
;
A
#
# COMPACT_ATOMS: atom_id res chain seq x y z
N MET A 1 37.15 21.70 69.26
CA MET A 1 36.53 20.59 68.59
C MET A 1 35.31 21.13 67.83
N SER A 2 35.52 21.53 66.63
CA SER A 2 34.50 22.13 65.74
C SER A 2 34.18 21.15 64.65
N ASP A 3 32.95 20.72 64.65
CA ASP A 3 32.37 19.84 63.58
C ASP A 3 32.07 20.69 62.33
N ASP A 4 32.88 20.52 61.33
CA ASP A 4 32.74 21.16 60.02
C ASP A 4 31.82 20.32 59.16
N TYR A 5 30.50 20.64 59.23
CA TYR A 5 29.48 19.99 58.39
C TYR A 5 29.34 20.80 57.11
N ALA A 6 30.04 20.38 56.04
CA ALA A 6 29.91 20.97 54.74
C ALA A 6 28.52 20.56 54.08
N PRO A 7 27.72 21.52 53.59
CA PRO A 7 26.45 21.21 52.97
C PRO A 7 26.66 20.54 51.62
N ARG A 8 25.96 19.40 51.41
CA ARG A 8 25.89 18.72 50.12
C ARG A 8 25.27 19.67 49.05
N PRO A 9 25.83 19.72 47.84
CA PRO A 9 25.25 20.53 46.79
C PRO A 9 23.82 20.03 46.45
N ARG A 10 22.85 20.92 46.57
CA ARG A 10 21.48 20.71 46.04
C ARG A 10 21.56 20.59 44.54
N VAL A 11 21.21 19.43 44.00
CA VAL A 11 20.98 19.23 42.58
C VAL A 11 19.80 20.11 42.18
N ASP A 12 20.07 21.10 41.37
CA ASP A 12 19.09 22.08 40.88
C ASP A 12 18.11 21.35 39.90
N SER A 13 16.89 21.00 40.37
CA SER A 13 15.91 20.18 39.67
C SER A 13 15.06 20.98 38.67
N ALA A 14 15.47 22.19 38.26
CA ALA A 14 14.59 23.13 37.55
C ALA A 14 14.99 23.46 36.10
N ARG A 15 15.87 22.67 35.42
CA ARG A 15 16.08 22.80 33.98
C ARG A 15 16.06 21.42 33.34
N PRO A 16 15.10 21.14 32.43
CA PRO A 16 15.20 19.95 31.60
C PRO A 16 16.58 20.00 30.91
N SER A 17 17.37 18.95 31.06
CA SER A 17 18.68 18.90 30.40
C SER A 17 18.44 19.01 28.89
N ARG A 18 19.33 19.75 28.16
CA ARG A 18 19.23 19.89 26.69
C ARG A 18 19.09 18.53 25.97
N LEU A 19 19.63 17.48 26.57
CA LEU A 19 19.51 16.09 26.08
C LEU A 19 18.08 15.55 26.19
N ARG A 20 17.34 15.86 27.25
CA ARG A 20 15.95 15.43 27.42
C ARG A 20 15.04 16.12 26.39
N THR A 21 15.22 17.43 26.21
CA THR A 21 14.49 18.19 25.20
C THR A 21 14.72 17.64 23.80
N LEU A 22 15.94 17.30 23.40
CA LEU A 22 16.25 16.69 22.12
C LEU A 22 15.64 15.29 21.98
N ALA A 23 15.61 14.48 23.03
CA ALA A 23 15.03 13.16 23.04
C ALA A 23 13.49 13.22 22.82
N ASP A 24 12.81 14.27 23.34
CA ASP A 24 11.36 14.44 23.19
C ASP A 24 10.96 14.83 21.75
N PHE A 25 11.86 15.47 20.98
CA PHE A 25 11.64 15.75 19.56
C PHE A 25 11.90 14.55 18.65
N TYR A 26 12.47 13.46 19.18
CA TYR A 26 12.73 12.28 18.37
C TYR A 26 11.42 11.49 18.14
N PRO A 27 11.12 11.09 16.89
CA PRO A 27 9.85 10.45 16.55
C PRO A 27 9.65 9.05 17.13
N ASP A 28 10.77 8.38 17.51
CA ASP A 28 10.74 7.08 18.14
C ASP A 28 10.86 7.20 19.67
N GLY A 29 10.38 6.21 20.38
CA GLY A 29 10.58 6.10 21.83
C GLY A 29 12.04 5.80 22.15
N ILE A 30 12.57 6.50 23.15
CA ILE A 30 13.94 6.31 23.67
C ILE A 30 13.85 6.00 25.14
N LEU A 31 14.46 4.87 25.56
CA LEU A 31 14.64 4.50 26.95
C LEU A 31 16.12 4.23 27.20
N GLY A 32 16.67 4.86 28.22
CA GLY A 32 18.01 4.61 28.70
C GLY A 32 18.00 4.11 30.15
N ALA A 33 18.83 3.12 30.47
CA ALA A 33 19.01 2.65 31.83
C ALA A 33 20.49 2.51 32.18
N SER A 34 20.84 2.75 33.47
CA SER A 34 22.16 2.53 33.99
C SER A 34 22.51 1.04 34.08
N ARG A 35 23.76 0.73 34.40
CA ARG A 35 24.20 -0.64 34.63
C ARG A 35 23.44 -1.35 35.76
N GLU A 36 23.02 -0.61 36.79
CA GLU A 36 22.23 -1.12 37.90
C GLU A 36 20.76 -1.35 37.54
N GLY A 37 20.40 -1.15 36.26
CA GLY A 37 19.03 -1.29 35.73
C GLY A 37 18.12 -0.16 36.20
N VAL A 38 18.62 1.03 36.45
CA VAL A 38 17.82 2.20 36.80
C VAL A 38 17.57 3.04 35.56
N VAL A 39 16.31 3.38 35.28
CA VAL A 39 15.93 4.21 34.13
C VAL A 39 16.47 5.64 34.32
N THR A 40 17.22 6.11 33.34
CA THR A 40 17.87 7.43 33.34
C THR A 40 17.32 8.38 32.29
N ILE A 41 16.74 7.85 31.22
CA ILE A 41 16.12 8.60 30.13
C ILE A 41 14.86 7.85 29.69
N LEU A 42 13.77 8.58 29.53
CA LEU A 42 12.56 8.11 28.87
C LEU A 42 11.91 9.33 28.23
N ASN A 43 11.80 9.32 26.88
CA ASN A 43 11.11 10.39 26.17
C ASN A 43 9.60 10.17 26.13
N ALA A 44 8.84 11.20 25.76
CA ALA A 44 7.37 11.16 25.72
C ALA A 44 6.81 10.03 24.84
N GLN A 45 7.45 9.76 23.67
CA GLN A 45 7.05 8.67 22.78
C GLN A 45 7.28 7.29 23.41
N GLY A 46 8.41 7.10 24.08
CA GLY A 46 8.70 5.85 24.80
C GLY A 46 7.71 5.62 25.94
N ALA A 47 7.41 6.66 26.70
CA ALA A 47 6.42 6.60 27.78
C ALA A 47 5.03 6.22 27.28
N ALA A 48 4.57 6.83 26.17
CA ALA A 48 3.29 6.51 25.53
C ALA A 48 3.24 5.05 25.02
N LEU A 49 4.34 4.54 24.43
CA LEU A 49 4.41 3.16 23.95
C LEU A 49 4.42 2.12 25.07
N LEU A 50 5.01 2.47 26.22
CA LEU A 50 5.08 1.59 27.37
C LEU A 50 3.85 1.72 28.31
N GLY A 51 3.05 2.76 28.14
CA GLY A 51 1.88 3.04 28.98
C GLY A 51 2.26 3.50 30.38
N VAL A 52 3.35 4.27 30.52
CA VAL A 52 3.87 4.79 31.81
C VAL A 52 4.02 6.31 31.76
N ASP A 53 4.05 6.96 32.93
CA ASP A 53 4.43 8.37 33.00
C ASP A 53 5.95 8.52 32.86
N ALA A 54 6.39 9.48 32.02
CA ALA A 54 7.81 9.66 31.73
C ALA A 54 8.61 10.17 32.91
N GLU A 55 8.01 11.00 33.79
CA GLU A 55 8.68 11.57 34.96
C GLU A 55 8.74 10.56 36.09
N GLU A 56 7.65 9.84 36.32
CA GLU A 56 7.59 8.81 37.35
C GLU A 56 8.54 7.62 37.06
N ALA A 57 8.70 7.29 35.75
CA ALA A 57 9.59 6.20 35.32
C ALA A 57 11.07 6.48 35.58
N LEU A 58 11.50 7.75 35.69
CA LEU A 58 12.88 8.10 35.97
C LEU A 58 13.29 7.66 37.40
N GLY A 59 14.37 6.92 37.50
CA GLY A 59 14.83 6.35 38.75
C GLY A 59 14.20 5.02 39.14
N MET A 60 13.14 4.58 38.44
CA MET A 60 12.56 3.24 38.62
C MET A 60 13.49 2.16 38.06
N LYS A 61 13.24 0.92 38.47
CA LYS A 61 13.96 -0.23 37.91
C LYS A 61 13.43 -0.56 36.50
N LEU A 62 14.34 -0.93 35.59
CA LEU A 62 14.05 -1.24 34.22
C LEU A 62 12.94 -2.33 34.06
N PRO A 63 12.87 -3.42 34.86
CA PRO A 63 11.79 -4.38 34.82
C PRO A 63 10.41 -3.78 35.09
N ASP A 64 10.35 -2.73 35.92
CA ASP A 64 9.09 -2.09 36.29
C ASP A 64 8.55 -1.16 35.21
N VAL A 65 9.42 -0.67 34.32
CA VAL A 65 9.09 0.26 33.23
C VAL A 65 8.98 -0.48 31.89
N LEU A 66 9.94 -1.36 31.56
CA LEU A 66 10.00 -2.10 30.31
C LEU A 66 9.22 -3.42 30.42
N ARG A 67 7.88 -3.32 30.63
CA ARG A 67 6.98 -4.47 30.76
C ARG A 67 6.52 -4.96 29.40
N LEU A 68 7.45 -5.50 28.63
CA LEU A 68 7.19 -6.06 27.30
C LEU A 68 7.26 -7.59 27.37
N LEU A 69 6.27 -8.25 26.78
CA LEU A 69 6.14 -9.71 26.77
C LEU A 69 6.20 -10.24 25.33
N ASP A 70 6.79 -11.41 25.15
CA ASP A 70 6.64 -12.18 23.91
C ASP A 70 5.34 -12.99 23.89
N GLN A 71 5.11 -13.74 22.82
CA GLN A 71 3.92 -14.59 22.67
C GLN A 71 3.84 -15.74 23.70
N ASP A 72 4.98 -16.12 24.29
CA ASP A 72 5.08 -17.15 25.31
C ASP A 72 4.99 -16.58 26.72
N GLY A 73 4.81 -15.26 26.87
CA GLY A 73 4.71 -14.56 28.15
C GLY A 73 6.05 -14.29 28.83
N ARG A 74 7.19 -14.46 28.14
CA ARG A 74 8.52 -14.15 28.68
C ARG A 74 8.80 -12.66 28.53
N THR A 75 9.45 -12.06 29.54
CA THR A 75 9.78 -10.63 29.49
C THR A 75 10.96 -10.34 28.55
N TRP A 76 11.01 -9.10 28.05
CA TRP A 76 12.13 -8.62 27.23
C TRP A 76 13.49 -8.85 27.91
N LEU A 77 13.53 -8.67 29.24
CA LEU A 77 14.75 -8.82 30.04
C LEU A 77 15.15 -10.29 30.20
N ASP A 78 14.19 -11.20 30.34
CA ASP A 78 14.48 -12.65 30.46
C ASP A 78 15.11 -13.20 29.18
N VAL A 79 14.62 -12.73 28.02
CA VAL A 79 15.10 -13.18 26.72
C VAL A 79 16.43 -12.57 26.37
N ASN A 80 16.59 -11.25 26.57
CA ASN A 80 17.75 -10.52 26.07
C ASN A 80 18.91 -10.41 27.08
N ARG A 81 18.65 -10.52 28.38
CA ARG A 81 19.64 -10.48 29.48
C ARG A 81 20.73 -9.45 29.26
N PRO A 82 20.39 -8.15 29.10
CA PRO A 82 21.32 -7.13 28.62
C PRO A 82 22.51 -6.85 29.54
N PHE A 83 22.42 -7.22 30.79
CA PHE A 83 23.49 -7.00 31.79
C PHE A 83 24.36 -8.24 32.05
N ASP A 84 24.00 -9.39 31.46
CA ASP A 84 24.80 -10.63 31.55
C ASP A 84 25.99 -10.52 30.60
N ALA A 85 27.19 -10.48 31.14
CA ALA A 85 28.44 -10.13 30.42
C ALA A 85 28.84 -11.06 29.27
N ILE A 86 28.11 -12.19 29.04
CA ILE A 86 28.56 -13.25 28.17
C ILE A 86 27.91 -13.21 26.77
N ASN A 87 26.74 -12.59 26.57
CA ASN A 87 25.92 -12.86 25.39
C ASN A 87 25.69 -11.70 24.40
N ILE A 88 26.01 -10.45 24.70
CA ILE A 88 25.68 -9.33 23.79
C ILE A 88 26.88 -8.45 23.48
N THR A 89 27.60 -8.77 22.40
CA THR A 89 28.77 -7.99 21.97
C THR A 89 28.41 -6.73 21.17
N ARG A 90 27.25 -6.68 20.51
CA ARG A 90 26.91 -5.59 19.56
C ARG A 90 25.54 -4.93 19.72
N GLY A 91 24.64 -5.47 20.54
CA GLY A 91 23.28 -4.98 20.71
C GLY A 91 22.20 -6.02 20.42
N VAL A 92 20.96 -5.69 20.70
CA VAL A 92 19.77 -6.50 20.41
C VAL A 92 19.20 -6.02 19.07
N PRO A 93 19.08 -6.88 18.07
CA PRO A 93 18.42 -6.53 16.80
C PRO A 93 16.95 -6.21 17.02
N GLU A 94 16.27 -5.70 16.00
CA GLU A 94 14.85 -5.42 16.09
C GLU A 94 14.05 -6.66 16.43
N GLN A 95 13.21 -6.56 17.46
CA GLN A 95 12.35 -7.61 17.98
C GLN A 95 10.95 -7.05 18.21
N SER A 96 9.93 -7.88 18.04
CA SER A 96 8.52 -7.55 18.31
C SER A 96 8.09 -8.05 19.67
N TRP A 97 7.38 -7.21 20.43
CA TRP A 97 6.92 -7.45 21.79
C TRP A 97 5.51 -6.88 21.97
N LEU A 98 4.81 -7.34 23.00
CA LEU A 98 3.51 -6.80 23.39
C LEU A 98 3.67 -5.99 24.67
N ASN A 99 3.10 -4.77 24.68
CA ASN A 99 2.99 -3.97 25.91
C ASN A 99 1.81 -4.44 26.78
N ALA A 100 1.62 -3.82 27.94
CA ALA A 100 0.56 -4.15 28.88
C ALA A 100 -0.88 -3.98 28.30
N SER A 101 -1.04 -3.17 27.28
CA SER A 101 -2.31 -2.97 26.54
C SER A 101 -2.53 -3.96 25.41
N GLY A 102 -1.56 -4.85 25.14
CA GLY A 102 -1.59 -5.79 24.02
C GLY A 102 -1.18 -5.18 22.68
N ASP A 103 -0.70 -3.93 22.66
CA ASP A 103 -0.18 -3.31 21.45
C ASP A 103 1.23 -3.82 21.13
N GLU A 104 1.50 -4.02 19.83
CA GLU A 104 2.83 -4.41 19.36
C GLU A 104 3.81 -3.24 19.44
N VAL A 105 4.96 -3.50 20.09
CA VAL A 105 6.09 -2.57 20.22
C VAL A 105 7.34 -3.23 19.65
N LEU A 106 7.96 -2.58 18.65
CA LEU A 106 9.23 -3.00 18.10
C LEU A 106 10.35 -2.40 18.94
N THR A 107 11.31 -3.23 19.32
CA THR A 107 12.45 -2.79 20.15
C THR A 107 13.78 -3.08 19.49
N THR A 108 14.70 -2.14 19.59
CA THR A 108 16.13 -2.34 19.33
C THR A 108 16.90 -1.91 20.55
N ALA A 109 18.05 -2.55 20.86
CA ALA A 109 18.84 -2.09 21.98
C ALA A 109 20.34 -2.12 21.69
N ARG A 110 21.07 -1.19 22.32
CA ARG A 110 22.52 -1.16 22.31
C ARG A 110 23.06 -1.00 23.74
N MET A 111 24.15 -1.72 24.02
CA MET A 111 24.87 -1.55 25.24
C MET A 111 25.73 -0.28 25.15
N VAL A 112 25.58 0.59 26.12
CA VAL A 112 26.44 1.78 26.30
C VAL A 112 27.69 1.33 27.04
N ARG A 113 28.88 1.56 26.46
CA ARG A 113 30.15 1.18 27.00
C ARG A 113 31.00 2.42 27.26
N GLU A 114 31.82 2.36 28.29
CA GLU A 114 32.74 3.44 28.64
C GLU A 114 33.82 3.67 27.57
N THR A 115 34.28 2.59 26.93
CA THR A 115 35.16 2.58 25.75
C THR A 115 34.67 1.50 24.77
N PRO A 116 35.12 1.49 23.49
CA PRO A 116 34.65 0.52 22.48
C PRO A 116 34.67 -0.97 22.90
N PHE A 117 35.59 -1.35 23.80
CA PHE A 117 35.71 -2.69 24.37
C PHE A 117 35.64 -2.68 25.89
N GLY A 118 35.30 -1.54 26.49
CA GLY A 118 35.25 -1.35 27.92
C GLY A 118 34.01 -1.90 28.60
N ARG A 119 33.89 -1.58 29.87
CA ARG A 119 32.80 -1.97 30.74
C ARG A 119 31.46 -1.43 30.23
N VAL A 120 30.40 -2.23 30.29
CA VAL A 120 29.03 -1.76 30.05
C VAL A 120 28.61 -0.82 31.18
N VAL A 121 28.22 0.40 30.84
CA VAL A 121 27.76 1.42 31.78
C VAL A 121 26.26 1.66 31.73
N GLY A 122 25.58 1.09 30.72
CA GLY A 122 24.14 1.20 30.59
C GLY A 122 23.62 0.55 29.31
N ILE A 123 22.34 0.74 29.07
CA ILE A 123 21.64 0.29 27.89
C ILE A 123 20.82 1.44 27.30
N ALA A 124 20.78 1.53 25.99
CA ALA A 124 19.86 2.36 25.22
C ALA A 124 18.89 1.47 24.43
N VAL A 125 17.59 1.66 24.62
CA VAL A 125 16.52 0.93 23.95
C VAL A 125 15.73 1.91 23.09
N GLY A 126 15.65 1.64 21.78
CA GLY A 126 14.75 2.30 20.85
C GLY A 126 13.43 1.55 20.82
N LEU A 127 12.33 2.28 20.84
CA LEU A 127 10.95 1.78 20.86
C LEU A 127 10.19 2.35 19.69
N ARG A 128 9.48 1.51 18.93
CA ARG A 128 8.63 1.90 17.82
C ARG A 128 7.28 1.23 17.92
N SER A 129 6.23 1.92 17.46
CA SER A 129 4.93 1.27 17.33
C SER A 129 4.95 0.19 16.25
N GLY A 130 4.55 -1.03 16.61
CA GLY A 130 4.34 -2.12 15.66
C GLY A 130 3.07 -1.97 14.81
N ARG A 131 2.20 -1.00 15.11
CA ARG A 131 0.91 -0.80 14.41
C ARG A 131 1.07 -0.66 12.89
N GLY A 132 2.13 0.02 12.43
CA GLY A 132 2.42 0.15 10.99
C GLY A 132 2.73 -1.20 10.34
N ARG A 133 3.52 -2.04 10.98
CA ARG A 133 3.86 -3.39 10.50
C ARG A 133 2.64 -4.32 10.54
N ALA A 134 1.92 -4.35 11.65
CA ALA A 134 0.71 -5.12 11.79
C ALA A 134 -0.40 -4.69 10.80
N ARG A 135 -0.42 -3.41 10.42
CA ARG A 135 -1.28 -2.91 9.34
C ARG A 135 -0.85 -3.45 7.98
N LEU A 136 0.43 -3.37 7.64
CA LEU A 136 0.97 -3.90 6.37
C LEU A 136 0.77 -5.42 6.26
N ASP A 137 0.98 -6.16 7.35
CA ASP A 137 0.77 -7.62 7.37
C ASP A 137 -0.72 -7.98 7.21
N ARG A 138 -1.64 -7.20 7.79
CA ARG A 138 -3.09 -7.34 7.56
C ARG A 138 -3.45 -7.00 6.12
N GLU A 139 -3.01 -5.87 5.60
CA GLU A 139 -3.23 -5.47 4.21
C GLU A 139 -2.72 -6.54 3.23
N ARG A 140 -1.57 -7.17 3.53
CA ARG A 140 -1.03 -8.27 2.74
C ARG A 140 -1.87 -9.55 2.85
N SER A 141 -2.36 -9.87 4.04
CA SER A 141 -3.22 -11.05 4.28
C SER A 141 -4.59 -10.87 3.61
N ASP A 142 -5.18 -9.68 3.71
CA ASP A 142 -6.44 -9.34 3.06
C ASP A 142 -6.29 -9.39 1.52
N LEU A 143 -5.15 -8.92 0.99
CA LEU A 143 -4.79 -9.04 -0.41
C LEU A 143 -4.81 -10.51 -0.87
N VAL A 144 -4.10 -11.39 -0.16
CA VAL A 144 -4.03 -12.84 -0.49
C VAL A 144 -5.41 -13.49 -0.43
N ALA A 145 -6.21 -13.17 0.59
CA ALA A 145 -7.56 -13.69 0.73
C ALA A 145 -8.48 -13.25 -0.42
N THR A 146 -8.40 -11.97 -0.81
CA THR A 146 -9.18 -11.41 -1.92
C THR A 146 -8.77 -12.05 -3.26
N VAL A 147 -7.46 -12.16 -3.54
CA VAL A 147 -6.94 -12.85 -4.73
C VAL A 147 -7.44 -14.29 -4.80
N ALA A 148 -7.37 -15.03 -3.69
CA ALA A 148 -7.85 -16.41 -3.65
C ALA A 148 -9.36 -16.51 -3.92
N HIS A 149 -10.14 -15.54 -3.47
CA HIS A 149 -11.58 -15.48 -3.73
C HIS A 149 -11.89 -15.21 -5.20
N GLU A 150 -11.25 -14.18 -5.79
CA GLU A 150 -11.44 -13.79 -7.19
C GLU A 150 -10.98 -14.86 -8.19
N LEU A 151 -9.94 -15.63 -7.85
CA LEU A 151 -9.50 -16.77 -8.66
C LEU A 151 -10.43 -17.99 -8.52
N ARG A 152 -10.98 -18.22 -7.33
CA ARG A 152 -11.83 -19.41 -7.06
C ARG A 152 -13.13 -19.36 -7.83
N SER A 153 -13.76 -18.19 -7.98
CA SER A 153 -15.06 -18.02 -8.64
C SER A 153 -15.04 -18.53 -10.08
N PRO A 154 -14.22 -17.98 -11.01
CA PRO A 154 -14.17 -18.46 -12.39
C PRO A 154 -13.66 -19.91 -12.49
N LEU A 155 -12.70 -20.31 -11.65
CA LEU A 155 -12.20 -21.70 -11.64
C LEU A 155 -13.30 -22.71 -11.28
N THR A 156 -14.21 -22.34 -10.36
CA THR A 156 -15.36 -23.18 -9.99
C THR A 156 -16.33 -23.28 -11.17
N GLY A 157 -16.58 -22.18 -11.92
CA GLY A 157 -17.38 -22.18 -13.13
C GLY A 157 -16.81 -23.11 -14.20
N VAL A 158 -15.52 -22.92 -14.54
CA VAL A 158 -14.80 -23.79 -15.50
C VAL A 158 -14.94 -25.25 -15.11
N LYS A 159 -14.59 -25.60 -13.84
CA LYS A 159 -14.62 -26.98 -13.37
C LYS A 159 -16.04 -27.56 -13.39
N GLY A 160 -17.05 -26.79 -12.96
CA GLY A 160 -18.44 -27.23 -12.91
C GLY A 160 -19.01 -27.54 -14.31
N PHE A 161 -18.82 -26.64 -15.27
CA PHE A 161 -19.29 -26.84 -16.63
C PHE A 161 -18.53 -27.96 -17.36
N VAL A 162 -17.20 -28.06 -17.17
CA VAL A 162 -16.43 -29.19 -17.74
C VAL A 162 -16.91 -30.52 -17.16
N GLN A 163 -17.15 -30.62 -15.84
CA GLN A 163 -17.69 -31.83 -15.24
C GLN A 163 -19.09 -32.18 -15.75
N ALA A 164 -19.95 -31.16 -15.93
CA ALA A 164 -21.29 -31.37 -16.48
C ALA A 164 -21.24 -31.89 -17.93
N LEU A 165 -20.35 -31.32 -18.76
CA LEU A 165 -20.11 -31.78 -20.13
C LEU A 165 -19.62 -33.24 -20.15
N LEU A 166 -18.60 -33.57 -19.32
CA LEU A 166 -18.05 -34.93 -19.29
C LEU A 166 -19.08 -35.98 -18.81
N ASN A 167 -19.91 -35.65 -17.81
CA ASN A 167 -20.83 -36.60 -17.20
C ASN A 167 -22.17 -36.73 -17.93
N ARG A 168 -22.56 -35.74 -18.73
CA ARG A 168 -23.89 -35.67 -19.33
C ARG A 168 -23.87 -35.37 -20.83
N TRP A 169 -22.74 -35.55 -21.52
CA TRP A 169 -22.56 -35.18 -22.93
C TRP A 169 -23.71 -35.64 -23.81
N ASP A 170 -24.10 -36.92 -23.72
CA ASP A 170 -25.13 -37.50 -24.55
C ASP A 170 -26.57 -37.04 -24.21
N LYS A 171 -26.73 -36.38 -23.04
CA LYS A 171 -28.02 -35.85 -22.58
C LYS A 171 -28.18 -34.36 -22.86
N LEU A 172 -27.15 -33.69 -23.34
CA LEU A 172 -27.16 -32.26 -23.65
C LEU A 172 -27.44 -32.04 -25.15
N THR A 173 -28.21 -31.00 -25.43
CA THR A 173 -28.35 -30.51 -26.81
C THR A 173 -27.07 -29.80 -27.26
N ASP A 174 -26.89 -29.63 -28.57
CA ASP A 174 -25.74 -28.93 -29.13
C ASP A 174 -25.70 -27.47 -28.68
N ASP A 175 -26.83 -26.80 -28.53
CA ASP A 175 -26.91 -25.43 -28.01
C ASP A 175 -26.48 -25.38 -26.54
N GLN A 176 -26.87 -26.35 -25.71
CA GLN A 176 -26.44 -26.43 -24.32
C GLN A 176 -24.92 -26.68 -24.20
N ARG A 177 -24.38 -27.59 -25.03
CA ARG A 177 -22.94 -27.83 -25.11
C ARG A 177 -22.18 -26.58 -25.51
N LYS A 178 -22.66 -25.89 -26.56
CA LYS A 178 -22.06 -24.63 -27.03
C LYS A 178 -22.09 -23.55 -25.95
N LEU A 179 -23.22 -23.36 -25.27
CA LEU A 179 -23.35 -22.41 -24.18
C LEU A 179 -22.35 -22.71 -23.07
N MET A 180 -22.24 -23.97 -22.61
CA MET A 180 -21.31 -24.37 -21.56
C MET A 180 -19.86 -24.16 -21.98
N LEU A 181 -19.48 -24.51 -23.22
CA LEU A 181 -18.13 -24.28 -23.73
C LEU A 181 -17.81 -22.79 -23.85
N THR A 182 -18.76 -21.98 -24.30
CA THR A 182 -18.59 -20.51 -24.34
C THR A 182 -18.39 -19.92 -22.96
N THR A 183 -19.15 -20.41 -21.96
CA THR A 183 -18.99 -19.96 -20.57
C THR A 183 -17.61 -20.38 -20.00
N VAL A 184 -17.18 -21.61 -20.27
CA VAL A 184 -15.83 -22.10 -19.86
C VAL A 184 -14.75 -21.21 -20.47
N ASN A 185 -14.86 -20.89 -21.76
CA ASN A 185 -13.89 -20.01 -22.43
C ASN A 185 -13.88 -18.60 -21.82
N ALA A 186 -15.04 -18.01 -21.56
CA ALA A 186 -15.16 -16.69 -20.94
C ALA A 186 -14.55 -16.64 -19.52
N ASP A 187 -14.78 -17.68 -18.70
CA ASP A 187 -14.21 -17.80 -17.37
C ASP A 187 -12.67 -18.00 -17.43
N ALA A 188 -12.17 -18.77 -18.41
CA ALA A 188 -10.73 -18.95 -18.62
C ALA A 188 -10.04 -17.65 -19.06
N ASP A 189 -10.66 -16.88 -19.96
CA ASP A 189 -10.18 -15.55 -20.38
C ASP A 189 -10.19 -14.56 -19.23
N ARG A 190 -11.24 -14.57 -18.39
CA ARG A 190 -11.31 -13.76 -17.16
C ARG A 190 -10.16 -14.11 -16.20
N LEU A 191 -9.90 -15.40 -16.00
CA LEU A 191 -8.81 -15.87 -15.14
C LEU A 191 -7.43 -15.41 -15.66
N SER A 192 -7.22 -15.51 -16.97
CA SER A 192 -5.97 -15.07 -17.61
C SER A 192 -5.76 -13.57 -17.46
N ARG A 193 -6.81 -12.76 -17.62
CA ARG A 193 -6.74 -11.31 -17.39
C ARG A 193 -6.42 -10.98 -15.93
N LEU A 194 -7.09 -11.62 -14.98
CA LEU A 194 -6.84 -11.39 -13.56
C LEU A 194 -5.38 -11.72 -13.16
N ILE A 195 -4.82 -12.81 -13.69
CA ILE A 195 -3.42 -13.17 -13.46
C ILE A 195 -2.48 -12.09 -14.03
N ALA A 196 -2.74 -11.59 -15.25
CA ALA A 196 -1.95 -10.51 -15.84
C ALA A 196 -2.02 -9.22 -15.02
N GLU A 197 -3.22 -8.83 -14.56
CA GLU A 197 -3.44 -7.68 -13.67
C GLU A 197 -2.66 -7.81 -12.35
N LEU A 198 -2.67 -8.99 -11.73
CA LEU A 198 -1.92 -9.26 -10.49
C LEU A 198 -0.41 -9.14 -10.69
N LEU A 199 0.10 -9.62 -11.82
CA LEU A 199 1.51 -9.47 -12.16
C LEU A 199 1.90 -8.00 -12.38
N ASP A 200 1.05 -7.21 -13.04
CA ASP A 200 1.29 -5.79 -13.21
C ASP A 200 1.25 -5.04 -11.85
N VAL A 201 0.28 -5.35 -10.99
CA VAL A 201 0.24 -4.81 -9.62
C VAL A 201 1.53 -5.12 -8.86
N ALA A 202 2.00 -6.37 -8.91
CA ALA A 202 3.23 -6.76 -8.23
C ALA A 202 4.46 -6.02 -8.78
N ARG A 203 4.52 -5.76 -10.09
CA ARG A 203 5.61 -5.00 -10.73
C ARG A 203 5.56 -3.52 -10.37
N ILE A 204 4.36 -2.92 -10.33
CA ILE A 204 4.15 -1.53 -9.91
C ILE A 204 4.60 -1.35 -8.46
N ASP A 205 4.16 -2.24 -7.55
CA ASP A 205 4.48 -2.19 -6.11
C ASP A 205 5.97 -2.27 -5.80
N THR A 206 6.66 -3.11 -6.56
CA THR A 206 8.09 -3.36 -6.34
C THR A 206 9.01 -2.39 -7.10
N GLY A 207 8.43 -1.46 -7.88
CA GLY A 207 9.21 -0.57 -8.77
C GLY A 207 9.95 -1.32 -9.89
N ARG A 208 9.55 -2.56 -10.20
CA ARG A 208 10.17 -3.41 -11.22
C ARG A 208 9.41 -3.43 -12.54
N LEU A 209 8.57 -2.44 -12.77
CA LEU A 209 7.85 -2.30 -14.02
C LEU A 209 8.85 -1.97 -15.13
N GLN A 210 9.01 -2.88 -16.08
CA GLN A 210 9.80 -2.63 -17.29
C GLN A 210 8.87 -2.04 -18.35
N LEU A 211 9.23 -0.89 -18.88
CA LEU A 211 8.52 -0.20 -19.93
C LEU A 211 9.40 -0.13 -21.18
N TYR A 212 8.78 -0.27 -22.34
CA TYR A 212 9.42 -0.11 -23.65
C TYR A 212 8.78 1.05 -24.42
N PRO A 213 8.92 2.29 -23.91
CA PRO A 213 8.26 3.44 -24.49
C PRO A 213 8.90 3.83 -25.82
N ARG A 214 8.07 4.34 -26.71
CA ARG A 214 8.41 4.90 -28.01
C ARG A 214 7.38 5.94 -28.40
N GLU A 215 7.68 6.72 -29.41
CA GLU A 215 6.68 7.61 -30.00
C GLU A 215 5.55 6.80 -30.63
N VAL A 216 4.31 7.11 -30.23
CA VAL A 216 3.10 6.42 -30.72
C VAL A 216 1.98 7.44 -30.90
N SER A 217 1.16 7.23 -31.93
CA SER A 217 -0.06 7.99 -32.11
C SER A 217 -1.13 7.56 -31.11
N ALA A 218 -1.45 8.46 -30.17
CA ALA A 218 -2.51 8.23 -29.20
C ALA A 218 -3.86 7.96 -29.86
N GLU A 219 -4.20 8.67 -30.96
CA GLU A 219 -5.42 8.49 -31.71
C GLU A 219 -5.57 7.05 -32.22
N VAL A 220 -4.52 6.52 -32.87
CA VAL A 220 -4.56 5.17 -33.46
C VAL A 220 -4.81 4.13 -32.39
N LEU A 221 -4.15 4.23 -31.23
CA LEU A 221 -4.29 3.28 -30.13
C LEU A 221 -5.67 3.38 -29.47
N VAL A 222 -6.16 4.59 -29.22
CA VAL A 222 -7.47 4.81 -28.59
C VAL A 222 -8.60 4.34 -29.51
N ARG A 223 -8.55 4.65 -30.81
CA ARG A 223 -9.54 4.22 -31.79
C ARG A 223 -9.63 2.70 -31.80
N ARG A 224 -8.50 1.99 -31.87
CA ARG A 224 -8.47 0.52 -31.83
C ARG A 224 -9.13 -0.06 -30.57
N VAL A 225 -8.93 0.57 -29.40
CA VAL A 225 -9.54 0.14 -28.13
C VAL A 225 -11.05 0.38 -28.16
N VAL A 226 -11.48 1.57 -28.57
CA VAL A 226 -12.91 1.93 -28.68
C VAL A 226 -13.63 0.98 -29.61
N ASP A 227 -13.12 0.75 -30.83
CA ASP A 227 -13.73 -0.15 -31.82
C ASP A 227 -13.85 -1.59 -31.26
N SER A 228 -12.82 -2.06 -30.53
CA SER A 228 -12.82 -3.39 -29.93
C SER A 228 -13.85 -3.55 -28.82
N ILE A 229 -14.02 -2.55 -27.98
CA ILE A 229 -14.98 -2.60 -26.85
C ILE A 229 -16.41 -2.41 -27.38
N GLU A 230 -16.62 -1.50 -28.32
CA GLU A 230 -17.93 -1.24 -28.94
C GLU A 230 -18.50 -2.50 -29.59
N ALA A 231 -17.66 -3.31 -30.25
CA ALA A 231 -18.06 -4.59 -30.84
C ALA A 231 -18.58 -5.62 -29.81
N GLY A 232 -18.22 -5.47 -28.53
CA GLY A 232 -18.58 -6.41 -27.45
C GLY A 232 -19.65 -5.89 -26.48
N THR A 233 -20.17 -4.66 -26.66
CA THR A 233 -21.15 -4.06 -25.76
C THR A 233 -22.36 -3.53 -26.50
N ALA A 234 -23.51 -3.46 -25.81
CA ALA A 234 -24.69 -2.76 -26.32
C ALA A 234 -24.67 -1.25 -25.99
N ARG A 235 -23.64 -0.76 -25.30
CA ARG A 235 -23.49 0.65 -24.97
C ARG A 235 -22.96 1.44 -26.16
N GLU A 236 -23.51 2.63 -26.35
CA GLU A 236 -22.99 3.58 -27.33
C GLU A 236 -21.68 4.20 -26.78
N ILE A 237 -20.62 4.12 -27.59
CA ILE A 237 -19.32 4.72 -27.27
C ILE A 237 -19.00 5.73 -28.38
N SER A 238 -18.85 6.99 -28.01
CA SER A 238 -18.41 8.03 -28.95
C SER A 238 -16.93 8.38 -28.74
N LEU A 239 -16.20 8.56 -29.83
CA LEU A 239 -14.82 9.03 -29.83
C LEU A 239 -14.69 10.37 -30.52
N GLU A 240 -14.27 11.38 -29.77
CA GLU A 240 -13.97 12.73 -30.26
C GLU A 240 -12.45 12.94 -30.20
N VAL A 241 -11.85 13.30 -31.33
CA VAL A 241 -10.40 13.54 -31.43
C VAL A 241 -10.17 14.96 -31.96
N ALA A 242 -9.42 15.75 -31.20
CA ALA A 242 -9.01 17.08 -31.64
C ALA A 242 -8.02 16.96 -32.84
N PRO A 243 -8.02 17.94 -33.77
CA PRO A 243 -7.03 17.94 -34.84
C PRO A 243 -5.62 18.17 -34.32
N ASP A 244 -4.61 17.73 -35.10
CA ASP A 244 -3.19 18.03 -34.91
C ASP A 244 -2.62 17.65 -33.53
N LEU A 245 -3.05 16.49 -32.99
CA LEU A 245 -2.51 15.99 -31.73
C LEU A 245 -1.07 15.50 -31.91
N PRO A 246 -0.19 15.81 -30.94
CA PRO A 246 1.15 15.26 -30.94
C PRO A 246 1.15 13.75 -30.66
N ASP A 247 2.18 13.06 -31.15
CA ASP A 247 2.49 11.72 -30.68
C ASP A 247 2.88 11.76 -29.19
N VAL A 248 2.64 10.65 -28.48
CA VAL A 248 3.00 10.51 -27.08
C VAL A 248 4.15 9.52 -26.91
N PHE A 249 4.98 9.72 -25.90
CA PHE A 249 6.06 8.80 -25.56
C PHE A 249 5.54 7.74 -24.59
N ALA A 250 5.21 6.56 -25.12
CA ALA A 250 4.53 5.51 -24.36
C ALA A 250 4.96 4.10 -24.78
N ASP A 251 4.89 3.18 -23.82
CA ASP A 251 4.81 1.75 -24.12
C ASP A 251 3.40 1.48 -24.69
N PRO A 252 3.26 1.08 -25.97
CA PRO A 252 1.96 0.98 -26.62
C PRO A 252 1.02 -0.03 -25.95
N ASP A 253 1.57 -1.14 -25.44
CA ASP A 253 0.75 -2.17 -24.78
C ASP A 253 0.21 -1.65 -23.43
N LYS A 254 1.03 -0.91 -22.69
CA LYS A 254 0.63 -0.30 -21.42
C LYS A 254 -0.32 0.89 -21.62
N TYR A 255 -0.14 1.66 -22.69
CA TYR A 255 -1.08 2.71 -23.07
C TYR A 255 -2.45 2.12 -23.41
N VAL A 256 -2.49 1.10 -24.27
CA VAL A 256 -3.72 0.36 -24.61
C VAL A 256 -4.38 -0.20 -23.35
N GLN A 257 -3.62 -0.76 -22.41
CA GLN A 257 -4.13 -1.29 -21.15
C GLN A 257 -4.79 -0.21 -20.30
N VAL A 258 -4.20 0.99 -20.20
CA VAL A 258 -4.80 2.13 -19.48
C VAL A 258 -6.12 2.52 -20.11
N VAL A 259 -6.13 2.72 -21.42
CA VAL A 259 -7.36 3.12 -22.17
C VAL A 259 -8.45 2.06 -22.03
N THR A 260 -8.10 0.78 -22.18
CA THR A 260 -9.04 -0.34 -22.00
C THR A 260 -9.68 -0.32 -20.62
N ASN A 261 -8.88 -0.20 -19.57
CA ASN A 261 -9.38 -0.13 -18.19
C ASN A 261 -10.33 1.04 -17.97
N LEU A 262 -10.03 2.20 -18.54
CA LEU A 262 -10.90 3.39 -18.43
C LEU A 262 -12.24 3.18 -19.13
N VAL A 263 -12.22 2.73 -20.38
CA VAL A 263 -13.44 2.54 -21.19
C VAL A 263 -14.28 1.38 -20.65
N GLU A 264 -13.66 0.24 -20.26
CA GLU A 264 -14.37 -0.87 -19.63
C GLU A 264 -15.01 -0.46 -18.30
N ASN A 265 -14.35 0.38 -17.49
CA ASN A 265 -14.94 0.89 -16.27
C ASN A 265 -16.17 1.77 -16.55
N ALA A 266 -16.10 2.66 -17.51
CA ALA A 266 -17.22 3.50 -17.92
C ALA A 266 -18.39 2.64 -18.47
N VAL A 267 -18.11 1.62 -19.26
CA VAL A 267 -19.11 0.67 -19.75
C VAL A 267 -19.75 -0.13 -18.62
N ARG A 268 -18.99 -0.55 -17.64
CA ARG A 268 -19.43 -1.42 -16.54
C ARG A 268 -20.19 -0.67 -15.44
N HIS A 269 -19.66 0.48 -15.01
CA HIS A 269 -20.17 1.20 -13.85
C HIS A 269 -21.02 2.42 -14.21
N GLY A 270 -20.82 2.96 -15.40
CA GLY A 270 -21.60 4.08 -15.90
C GLY A 270 -23.00 3.69 -16.36
N GLN A 271 -23.76 4.68 -16.75
CA GLN A 271 -25.05 4.56 -17.46
C GLN A 271 -24.99 5.39 -18.72
N GLY A 272 -25.99 5.26 -19.60
CA GLY A 272 -26.08 6.05 -20.82
C GLY A 272 -24.91 5.84 -21.80
N GLN A 273 -24.52 6.91 -22.46
CA GLN A 273 -23.44 6.94 -23.45
C GLN A 273 -22.07 7.05 -22.77
N VAL A 274 -21.06 6.38 -23.29
CA VAL A 274 -19.65 6.58 -22.93
C VAL A 274 -19.01 7.52 -23.94
N ARG A 275 -18.43 8.61 -23.46
CA ARG A 275 -17.73 9.60 -24.30
C ARG A 275 -16.23 9.51 -24.05
N VAL A 276 -15.47 9.22 -25.10
CA VAL A 276 -14.02 9.22 -25.09
C VAL A 276 -13.55 10.45 -25.86
N ARG A 277 -12.72 11.27 -25.23
CA ARG A 277 -12.21 12.51 -25.82
C ARG A 277 -10.70 12.53 -25.79
N LEU A 278 -10.09 12.86 -26.91
CA LEU A 278 -8.64 13.07 -27.06
C LEU A 278 -8.37 14.52 -27.42
N VAL A 279 -7.60 15.22 -26.60
CA VAL A 279 -7.23 16.63 -26.81
C VAL A 279 -5.76 16.84 -26.44
N ALA A 280 -5.15 17.94 -26.92
CA ALA A 280 -3.86 18.35 -26.38
C ALA A 280 -4.00 18.64 -24.88
N SER A 281 -3.04 18.20 -24.08
CA SER A 281 -3.08 18.49 -22.65
C SER A 281 -2.78 19.97 -22.39
N THR A 282 -3.47 20.53 -21.40
CA THR A 282 -3.22 21.90 -20.90
C THR A 282 -2.25 21.91 -19.73
N GLU A 283 -1.94 20.75 -19.19
CA GLU A 283 -1.15 20.57 -17.96
C GLU A 283 0.31 20.19 -18.27
N LEU A 284 0.56 19.58 -19.44
CA LEU A 284 1.87 19.17 -19.91
C LEU A 284 1.95 19.21 -21.43
N ASP A 285 3.15 19.16 -22.00
CA ASP A 285 3.32 18.93 -23.44
C ASP A 285 3.01 17.47 -23.76
N GLY A 286 1.82 17.22 -24.31
CA GLY A 286 1.31 15.88 -24.59
C GLY A 286 -0.18 15.84 -24.86
N VAL A 287 -0.79 14.69 -24.58
CA VAL A 287 -2.19 14.41 -24.88
C VAL A 287 -2.96 14.09 -23.60
N ARG A 288 -4.17 14.63 -23.50
CA ARG A 288 -5.16 14.24 -22.50
C ARG A 288 -6.22 13.35 -23.12
N ILE A 289 -6.38 12.15 -22.57
CA ILE A 289 -7.53 11.30 -22.79
C ILE A 289 -8.53 11.48 -21.66
N THR A 290 -9.79 11.68 -22.00
CA THR A 290 -10.91 11.81 -21.06
C THR A 290 -11.96 10.76 -21.39
N VAL A 291 -12.41 10.00 -20.40
CA VAL A 291 -13.51 9.06 -20.50
C VAL A 291 -14.61 9.50 -19.55
N GLU A 292 -15.80 9.71 -20.09
CA GLU A 292 -16.99 10.15 -19.36
C GLU A 292 -18.11 9.13 -19.48
N ASP A 293 -18.85 8.91 -18.41
CA ASP A 293 -20.09 8.15 -18.38
C ASP A 293 -21.24 9.00 -17.82
N GLU A 294 -22.46 8.48 -17.87
CA GLU A 294 -23.68 9.11 -17.34
C GLU A 294 -24.24 8.37 -16.11
N GLY A 295 -23.38 7.71 -15.32
CA GLY A 295 -23.76 6.98 -14.12
C GLY A 295 -23.92 7.89 -12.89
N GLU A 296 -23.77 7.27 -11.71
CA GLU A 296 -23.88 7.99 -10.42
C GLU A 296 -22.66 8.86 -10.10
N GLY A 297 -21.58 8.72 -10.89
CA GLY A 297 -20.32 9.40 -10.62
C GLY A 297 -19.53 8.80 -9.46
N ILE A 298 -18.44 9.48 -9.08
CA ILE A 298 -17.57 9.05 -7.98
C ILE A 298 -17.53 10.16 -6.93
N PRO A 299 -18.10 9.94 -5.72
CA PRO A 299 -18.06 10.90 -4.63
C PRO A 299 -16.62 11.36 -4.33
N VAL A 300 -16.46 12.64 -4.00
CA VAL A 300 -15.13 13.26 -3.79
C VAL A 300 -14.30 12.49 -2.75
N GLU A 301 -14.94 12.00 -1.70
CA GLU A 301 -14.31 11.26 -0.61
C GLU A 301 -13.74 9.90 -1.08
N LEU A 302 -14.31 9.34 -2.14
CA LEU A 302 -13.92 8.05 -2.71
C LEU A 302 -12.91 8.16 -3.85
N ARG A 303 -12.72 9.34 -4.47
CA ARG A 303 -11.84 9.54 -5.63
C ARG A 303 -10.40 9.10 -5.40
N ARG A 304 -9.89 9.21 -4.17
CA ARG A 304 -8.57 8.67 -3.81
C ARG A 304 -8.60 7.16 -3.57
N ARG A 305 -9.72 6.65 -3.06
CA ARG A 305 -9.87 5.23 -2.70
C ARG A 305 -10.03 4.33 -3.93
N VAL A 306 -10.58 4.82 -5.03
CA VAL A 306 -10.72 4.03 -6.27
C VAL A 306 -9.37 3.59 -6.85
N PHE A 307 -8.28 4.25 -6.47
CA PHE A 307 -6.92 3.86 -6.84
C PHE A 307 -6.28 2.88 -5.84
N THR A 308 -7.01 2.36 -4.88
CA THR A 308 -6.51 1.29 -3.99
C THR A 308 -6.84 -0.07 -4.58
N LYS A 309 -6.01 -1.07 -4.26
CA LYS A 309 -6.17 -2.44 -4.78
C LYS A 309 -7.47 -3.06 -4.30
N PHE A 310 -8.15 -3.78 -5.19
CA PHE A 310 -9.41 -4.51 -4.93
C PHE A 310 -10.56 -3.61 -4.44
N TRP A 311 -10.48 -2.32 -4.71
CA TRP A 311 -11.58 -1.43 -4.38
C TRP A 311 -12.72 -1.60 -5.41
N THR A 312 -13.90 -1.95 -4.92
CA THR A 312 -15.13 -2.08 -5.72
C THR A 312 -16.29 -1.44 -4.99
N THR A 313 -17.25 -0.92 -5.72
CA THR A 313 -18.56 -0.47 -5.19
C THR A 313 -19.58 -1.60 -5.43
N GLY A 314 -19.80 -2.45 -4.40
CA GLY A 314 -20.80 -3.53 -4.47
C GLY A 314 -20.46 -4.69 -5.41
N ASP A 315 -21.49 -5.47 -5.82
CA ASP A 315 -21.38 -6.73 -6.60
C ASP A 315 -21.06 -6.55 -8.11
N SER A 316 -20.48 -5.46 -8.52
CA SER A 316 -20.32 -5.08 -9.94
C SER A 316 -19.28 -5.88 -10.74
N GLY A 317 -18.78 -7.00 -10.22
CA GLY A 317 -18.09 -8.04 -11.02
C GLY A 317 -16.70 -7.71 -11.57
N GLY A 318 -16.06 -6.63 -11.13
CA GLY A 318 -14.68 -6.27 -11.47
C GLY A 318 -13.67 -6.77 -10.45
N SER A 319 -12.39 -6.89 -10.83
CA SER A 319 -11.28 -7.26 -9.94
C SER A 319 -10.93 -6.17 -8.92
N GLY A 320 -11.37 -4.92 -9.15
CA GLY A 320 -10.95 -3.75 -8.37
C GLY A 320 -9.46 -3.37 -8.56
N LEU A 321 -8.79 -3.93 -9.57
CA LEU A 321 -7.39 -3.64 -9.89
C LEU A 321 -7.24 -2.62 -11.02
N GLY A 322 -8.23 -2.46 -11.89
CA GLY A 322 -8.14 -1.64 -13.10
C GLY A 322 -7.69 -0.22 -12.82
N MET A 323 -8.33 0.50 -11.89
CA MET A 323 -7.95 1.89 -11.56
C MET A 323 -6.60 2.00 -10.85
N TYR A 324 -6.21 1.02 -10.04
CA TYR A 324 -4.87 0.94 -9.47
C TYR A 324 -3.80 0.85 -10.56
N ILE A 325 -4.04 -0.03 -11.56
CA ILE A 325 -3.16 -0.20 -12.73
C ILE A 325 -3.11 1.08 -13.56
N VAL A 326 -4.25 1.71 -13.83
CA VAL A 326 -4.31 3.01 -14.53
C VAL A 326 -3.41 4.04 -13.84
N GLY A 327 -3.58 4.24 -12.53
CA GLY A 327 -2.76 5.19 -11.77
C GLY A 327 -1.28 4.83 -11.73
N GLY A 328 -0.94 3.54 -11.62
CA GLY A 328 0.44 3.05 -11.61
C GLY A 328 1.15 3.20 -12.95
N LEU A 329 0.50 2.79 -14.04
CA LEU A 329 1.06 2.87 -15.39
C LEU A 329 1.19 4.31 -15.88
N SER A 330 0.19 5.16 -15.61
CA SER A 330 0.26 6.58 -15.96
C SER A 330 1.45 7.27 -15.28
N ARG A 331 1.61 7.08 -13.96
CA ARG A 331 2.77 7.63 -13.22
C ARG A 331 4.11 7.10 -13.71
N ALA A 332 4.17 5.82 -14.05
CA ALA A 332 5.39 5.21 -14.56
C ALA A 332 5.84 5.77 -15.92
N HIS A 333 4.93 6.41 -16.67
CA HIS A 333 5.22 7.14 -17.91
C HIS A 333 5.37 8.66 -17.72
N GLY A 334 5.37 9.16 -16.48
CA GLY A 334 5.45 10.60 -16.19
C GLY A 334 4.12 11.36 -16.35
N GLY A 335 3.01 10.64 -16.52
CA GLY A 335 1.67 11.20 -16.57
C GLY A 335 0.93 11.08 -15.24
N TRP A 336 -0.32 11.57 -15.20
CA TRP A 336 -1.19 11.45 -14.02
C TRP A 336 -2.65 11.29 -14.40
N VAL A 337 -3.46 10.92 -13.42
CA VAL A 337 -4.90 10.67 -13.56
C VAL A 337 -5.68 11.63 -12.68
N THR A 338 -6.76 12.19 -13.20
CA THR A 338 -7.74 12.99 -12.45
C THR A 338 -9.12 12.38 -12.54
N ILE A 339 -9.94 12.60 -11.52
CA ILE A 339 -11.34 12.19 -11.47
C ILE A 339 -12.19 13.39 -11.09
N ASP A 340 -13.18 13.69 -11.92
CA ASP A 340 -14.13 14.77 -11.75
C ASP A 340 -15.56 14.29 -12.05
N ASP A 341 -16.54 15.16 -11.85
CA ASP A 341 -17.91 14.91 -12.27
C ASP A 341 -18.05 15.21 -13.78
N ALA A 342 -18.75 14.35 -14.50
CA ALA A 342 -19.07 14.61 -15.91
C ALA A 342 -20.16 15.70 -16.03
N PRO A 343 -20.17 16.54 -17.08
CA PRO A 343 -21.12 17.66 -17.22
C PRO A 343 -22.60 17.21 -17.28
N GLY A 344 -22.85 15.99 -17.71
CA GLY A 344 -24.18 15.38 -17.82
C GLY A 344 -24.58 14.53 -16.61
N GLY A 345 -23.79 14.54 -15.53
CA GLY A 345 -23.81 13.52 -14.48
C GLY A 345 -22.86 12.38 -14.81
N GLY A 346 -22.56 11.52 -13.83
CA GLY A 346 -21.60 10.42 -13.98
C GLY A 346 -20.15 10.81 -13.66
N ALA A 347 -19.23 9.92 -13.95
CA ALA A 347 -17.81 10.13 -13.72
C ALA A 347 -17.08 10.64 -14.96
N ARG A 348 -16.12 11.52 -14.75
CA ARG A 348 -15.11 11.91 -15.72
C ARG A 348 -13.75 11.47 -15.20
N VAL A 349 -13.09 10.58 -15.92
CA VAL A 349 -11.71 10.18 -15.63
C VAL A 349 -10.82 10.68 -16.77
N ALA A 350 -9.80 11.46 -16.42
CA ALA A 350 -8.86 11.99 -17.39
C ALA A 350 -7.43 11.54 -17.06
N VAL A 351 -6.67 11.23 -18.11
CA VAL A 351 -5.26 10.89 -18.03
C VAL A 351 -4.48 11.83 -18.94
N ASP A 352 -3.48 12.50 -18.37
CA ASP A 352 -2.50 13.28 -19.10
C ASP A 352 -1.28 12.43 -19.39
N TRP A 353 -0.87 12.39 -20.65
CA TRP A 353 0.23 11.58 -21.14
C TRP A 353 1.28 12.43 -21.85
N PRO A 354 2.56 12.37 -21.45
CA PRO A 354 3.58 13.25 -21.99
C PRO A 354 3.99 12.86 -23.42
N ARG A 355 4.42 13.86 -24.17
CA ARG A 355 5.04 13.72 -25.48
C ARG A 355 6.49 13.22 -25.40
N GLU A 356 7.19 13.58 -24.33
CA GLU A 356 8.59 13.23 -24.10
C GLU A 356 8.74 12.37 -22.85
N ASP A 357 9.92 11.78 -22.68
CA ASP A 357 10.24 10.97 -21.50
C ASP A 357 10.40 11.85 -20.26
N LEU A 358 9.36 11.89 -19.43
CA LEU A 358 9.36 12.61 -18.15
C LEU A 358 9.57 11.68 -16.94
N ARG A 359 10.03 10.46 -17.15
CA ARG A 359 10.27 9.51 -16.05
C ARG A 359 11.41 10.02 -15.16
N PRO A 360 11.27 9.92 -13.83
CA PRO A 360 12.38 10.22 -12.92
C PRO A 360 13.53 9.23 -13.18
N GLU A 361 14.76 9.73 -13.19
CA GLU A 361 15.99 8.95 -13.30
C GLU A 361 16.18 7.97 -12.13
#